data_5fb56e6d7eecf22c9d875df9b39ee5e5
#
_entry.id   5fb56e6d7eecf22c9d875df9b39ee5e5
#
_cell.length_a   1.000
_cell.length_b   1.000
_cell.length_c   1.000
_cell.angle_alpha   90.00
_cell.angle_beta   90.00
_cell.angle_gamma   90.00
#
_symmetry.space_group_name_H-M   'P 1'
#
loop_
_entity.id
_entity.type
_entity.pdbx_description
1 polymer ?
#
loop_
_entity_poly.entity_id
_entity_poly.type
_entity_poly.pdbx_seq_one_letter_code
_entity_poly.pdbx_strand_id
1 'polypeptide(L)'
;FDNKILSEIMKTQVLFLSKEGIVDTSFIGLDSTPVSANTSQNNPKSFLSNKFKPGNQPRADSDCRLGVHTASNQTNEKKYEFYWGYKNHVLVDCISGLPIYEMTTTAEVHDATVALDILAATHSFQPITDCIFLADKGYDVKNIYNQVKELYNGECIIPLNKRNTKNPKLLPQGNPICEAGLAMWKDGKFSDCGRTRQKFCCPLKSSKDTLCPCHHKNFYNGKKHRGCTRYLTIPDDLRLSIDRDSKYFKSNYSLRTECERYNSRFKNTG
;
A
#
# COMPACT_ATOMS: atom_id res chain seq x y z
N PHE A 1 -8.33 -32.13 -9.90
CA PHE A 1 -9.21 -30.96 -10.07
C PHE A 1 -8.52 -29.98 -11.03
N ASP A 2 -9.20 -29.61 -12.11
CA ASP A 2 -8.64 -28.63 -13.04
C ASP A 2 -8.93 -27.22 -12.52
N ASN A 3 -7.89 -26.53 -12.04
CA ASN A 3 -7.99 -25.16 -11.52
C ASN A 3 -8.54 -24.17 -12.57
N LYS A 4 -8.43 -24.47 -13.85
CA LYS A 4 -8.99 -23.66 -14.94
C LYS A 4 -10.51 -23.63 -14.91
N ILE A 5 -11.16 -24.76 -14.62
CA ILE A 5 -12.62 -24.85 -14.55
C ILE A 5 -13.15 -23.98 -13.39
N LEU A 6 -12.52 -24.05 -12.23
CA LEU A 6 -12.92 -23.21 -11.07
C LEU A 6 -12.77 -21.73 -11.38
N SER A 7 -11.67 -21.34 -12.01
CA SER A 7 -11.45 -19.94 -12.44
C SER A 7 -12.51 -19.46 -13.42
N GLU A 8 -12.90 -20.29 -14.40
CA GLU A 8 -13.95 -19.92 -15.37
C GLU A 8 -15.33 -19.86 -14.73
N ILE A 9 -15.65 -20.74 -13.77
CA ILE A 9 -16.90 -20.67 -13.01
C ILE A 9 -16.96 -19.34 -12.24
N MET A 10 -15.87 -18.99 -11.53
CA MET A 10 -15.79 -17.73 -10.77
C MET A 10 -15.98 -16.51 -11.68
N LYS A 11 -15.27 -16.46 -12.81
CA LYS A 11 -15.41 -15.35 -13.78
C LYS A 11 -16.85 -15.24 -14.30
N THR A 12 -17.48 -16.37 -14.62
CA THR A 12 -18.87 -16.40 -15.10
C THR A 12 -19.82 -15.87 -14.05
N GLN A 13 -19.64 -16.23 -12.79
CA GLN A 13 -20.44 -15.72 -11.68
C GLN A 13 -20.26 -14.22 -11.48
N VAL A 14 -19.03 -13.72 -11.53
CA VAL A 14 -18.73 -12.29 -11.38
C VAL A 14 -19.38 -11.49 -12.52
N LEU A 15 -19.27 -11.95 -13.77
CA LEU A 15 -19.90 -11.32 -14.92
C LEU A 15 -21.43 -11.28 -14.80
N PHE A 16 -22.03 -12.38 -14.33
CA PHE A 16 -23.47 -12.42 -14.08
C PHE A 16 -23.88 -11.40 -13.00
N LEU A 17 -23.19 -11.40 -11.85
CA LEU A 17 -23.47 -10.48 -10.74
C LEU A 17 -23.24 -9.02 -11.13
N SER A 18 -22.25 -8.75 -11.96
CA SER A 18 -21.99 -7.40 -12.50
C SER A 18 -23.12 -6.96 -13.44
N LYS A 19 -23.62 -7.86 -14.30
CA LYS A 19 -24.76 -7.59 -15.17
C LYS A 19 -26.04 -7.29 -14.39
N GLU A 20 -26.24 -7.97 -13.27
CA GLU A 20 -27.38 -7.73 -12.36
C GLU A 20 -27.17 -6.49 -11.44
N GLY A 21 -26.04 -5.79 -11.57
CA GLY A 21 -25.72 -4.60 -10.77
C GLY A 21 -25.41 -4.89 -9.30
N ILE A 22 -25.09 -6.14 -8.97
CA ILE A 22 -24.74 -6.57 -7.60
C ILE A 22 -23.25 -6.35 -7.33
N VAL A 23 -22.38 -6.64 -8.32
CA VAL A 23 -20.95 -6.36 -8.26
C VAL A 23 -20.69 -5.04 -8.98
N ASP A 24 -20.07 -4.10 -8.26
CA ASP A 24 -19.66 -2.80 -8.76
C ASP A 24 -18.14 -2.66 -8.68
N THR A 25 -17.48 -2.43 -9.80
CA THR A 25 -16.03 -2.29 -9.88
C THR A 25 -15.56 -0.84 -9.65
N SER A 26 -16.44 0.07 -9.26
CA SER A 26 -16.06 1.47 -8.95
C SER A 26 -15.17 1.59 -7.71
N PHE A 27 -15.35 0.72 -6.70
CA PHE A 27 -14.51 0.65 -5.50
C PHE A 27 -14.00 -0.77 -5.31
N ILE A 28 -12.76 -1.00 -5.70
CA ILE A 28 -12.13 -2.32 -5.60
C ILE A 28 -11.03 -2.32 -4.55
N GLY A 29 -11.02 -3.32 -3.70
CA GLY A 29 -10.02 -3.47 -2.64
C GLY A 29 -9.20 -4.74 -2.82
N LEU A 30 -7.90 -4.66 -2.57
CA LEU A 30 -7.00 -5.81 -2.60
C LEU A 30 -6.40 -6.04 -1.22
N ASP A 31 -6.44 -7.30 -0.80
CA ASP A 31 -5.77 -7.74 0.42
C ASP A 31 -5.27 -9.18 0.25
N SER A 32 -4.34 -9.58 1.11
CA SER A 32 -3.82 -10.94 1.14
C SER A 32 -4.00 -11.57 2.50
N THR A 33 -4.25 -12.87 2.52
CA THR A 33 -4.34 -13.64 3.75
C THR A 33 -3.41 -14.86 3.70
N PRO A 34 -2.66 -15.14 4.79
CA PRO A 34 -1.84 -16.33 4.88
C PRO A 34 -2.69 -17.60 4.94
N VAL A 35 -2.26 -18.63 4.21
CA VAL A 35 -2.83 -19.97 4.21
C VAL A 35 -1.74 -20.93 4.63
N SER A 36 -1.82 -21.46 5.84
CA SER A 36 -0.82 -22.38 6.38
C SER A 36 -0.94 -23.75 5.72
N ALA A 37 0.18 -24.29 5.23
CA ALA A 37 0.24 -25.67 4.77
C ALA A 37 0.06 -26.64 5.94
N ASN A 38 -0.58 -27.78 5.66
CA ASN A 38 -0.76 -28.82 6.67
C ASN A 38 0.55 -29.61 6.85
N THR A 39 1.46 -29.05 7.66
CA THR A 39 2.79 -29.61 7.91
C THR A 39 3.11 -29.64 9.39
N SER A 40 3.97 -30.59 9.79
CA SER A 40 4.44 -30.69 11.18
C SER A 40 5.19 -29.43 11.65
N GLN A 41 5.84 -28.70 10.72
CA GLN A 41 6.54 -27.47 11.03
C GLN A 41 5.59 -26.35 11.49
N ASN A 42 4.37 -26.31 10.98
CA ASN A 42 3.37 -25.33 11.37
C ASN A 42 2.65 -25.70 12.69
N ASN A 43 2.78 -26.93 13.15
CA ASN A 43 2.15 -27.34 14.40
C ASN A 43 2.81 -26.59 15.58
N PRO A 44 2.04 -25.81 16.38
CA PRO A 44 2.57 -25.13 17.57
C PRO A 44 3.23 -26.07 18.58
N LYS A 45 2.73 -27.30 18.69
CA LYS A 45 3.22 -28.34 19.58
C LYS A 45 4.46 -29.08 19.07
N SER A 46 4.93 -28.77 17.86
CA SER A 46 6.12 -29.40 17.28
C SER A 46 7.39 -28.86 17.92
N PHE A 47 8.21 -29.75 18.46
CA PHE A 47 9.53 -29.46 19.04
C PHE A 47 10.66 -29.47 18.02
N LEU A 48 10.39 -29.47 16.73
CA LEU A 48 11.40 -29.43 15.67
C LEU A 48 12.26 -28.19 15.82
N SER A 49 13.56 -28.35 16.05
CA SER A 49 14.49 -27.24 16.08
C SER A 49 14.58 -26.59 14.69
N ASN A 50 14.64 -25.24 14.68
CA ASN A 50 14.79 -24.48 13.44
C ASN A 50 13.69 -24.71 12.38
N LYS A 51 12.49 -25.11 12.79
CA LYS A 51 11.38 -25.44 11.89
C LYS A 51 11.04 -24.35 10.86
N PHE A 52 11.35 -23.09 11.15
CA PHE A 52 11.13 -21.95 10.27
C PHE A 52 12.42 -21.42 9.65
N LYS A 53 13.22 -22.31 9.05
CA LYS A 53 14.38 -21.93 8.24
C LYS A 53 14.21 -22.44 6.81
N PRO A 54 14.63 -21.67 5.79
CA PRO A 54 14.47 -22.07 4.37
C PRO A 54 15.01 -23.47 4.04
N GLY A 55 16.09 -23.90 4.71
CA GLY A 55 16.67 -25.24 4.54
C GLY A 55 15.84 -26.40 5.11
N ASN A 56 14.78 -26.10 5.88
CA ASN A 56 13.91 -27.12 6.50
C ASN A 56 12.54 -27.19 5.78
N GLN A 57 12.55 -27.18 4.45
CA GLN A 57 11.36 -27.34 3.63
C GLN A 57 10.55 -28.56 4.07
N PRO A 58 9.22 -28.40 4.30
CA PRO A 58 8.35 -29.53 4.66
C PRO A 58 8.34 -30.59 3.57
N ARG A 59 8.48 -31.86 3.95
CA ARG A 59 8.38 -32.99 3.01
C ARG A 59 6.92 -33.31 2.65
N ALA A 60 5.99 -33.00 3.55
CA ALA A 60 4.56 -33.25 3.34
C ALA A 60 3.94 -32.33 2.27
N ASP A 61 4.56 -31.15 2.06
CA ASP A 61 4.16 -30.18 1.05
C ASP A 61 5.42 -29.50 0.51
N SER A 62 5.92 -30.01 -0.62
CA SER A 62 7.14 -29.51 -1.27
C SER A 62 6.97 -28.17 -1.97
N ASP A 63 5.73 -27.79 -2.23
CA ASP A 63 5.38 -26.59 -2.98
C ASP A 63 5.20 -25.36 -2.09
N CYS A 64 4.86 -25.57 -0.80
CA CYS A 64 4.74 -24.46 0.14
C CYS A 64 6.11 -23.77 0.33
N ARG A 65 6.08 -22.51 0.76
CA ARG A 65 7.29 -21.72 1.05
C ARG A 65 7.15 -21.05 2.41
N LEU A 66 8.32 -20.65 2.94
CA LEU A 66 8.39 -19.95 4.23
C LEU A 66 7.92 -18.51 4.06
N GLY A 67 6.85 -18.17 4.73
CA GLY A 67 6.32 -16.82 4.82
C GLY A 67 6.50 -16.21 6.20
N VAL A 68 6.31 -14.91 6.28
CA VAL A 68 6.24 -14.16 7.52
C VAL A 68 5.00 -13.29 7.53
N HIS A 69 4.23 -13.42 8.59
CA HIS A 69 3.08 -12.56 8.87
C HIS A 69 3.40 -11.64 10.04
N THR A 70 3.03 -10.38 9.92
CA THR A 70 3.19 -9.40 11.00
C THR A 70 1.86 -9.23 11.70
N ALA A 71 1.68 -9.86 12.84
CA ALA A 71 0.55 -9.62 13.70
C ALA A 71 0.81 -8.33 14.51
N SER A 72 -0.10 -7.36 14.44
CA SER A 72 -0.14 -6.25 15.38
C SER A 72 -1.11 -6.60 16.51
N ASN A 73 -0.61 -6.67 17.72
CA ASN A 73 -1.49 -6.72 18.89
C ASN A 73 -1.92 -5.30 19.30
N GLN A 74 -2.84 -5.21 20.26
CA GLN A 74 -3.35 -3.92 20.77
C GLN A 74 -2.26 -3.03 21.41
N THR A 75 -1.07 -3.60 21.71
CA THR A 75 0.06 -2.91 22.36
C THR A 75 1.09 -2.35 21.36
N ASN A 76 0.81 -2.34 20.05
CA ASN A 76 1.71 -1.89 18.98
C ASN A 76 3.05 -2.66 18.88
N GLU A 77 3.21 -3.78 19.54
CA GLU A 77 4.35 -4.68 19.34
C GLU A 77 4.20 -5.43 18.02
N LYS A 78 5.19 -5.30 17.16
CA LYS A 78 5.26 -6.07 15.93
C LYS A 78 5.71 -7.49 16.26
N LYS A 79 4.78 -8.42 16.28
CA LYS A 79 5.09 -9.84 16.39
C LYS A 79 5.22 -10.43 14.99
N TYR A 80 6.39 -11.01 14.69
CA TYR A 80 6.61 -11.74 13.45
C TYR A 80 6.24 -13.20 13.67
N GLU A 81 5.27 -13.68 12.89
CA GLU A 81 4.86 -15.08 12.88
C GLU A 81 5.29 -15.72 11.57
N PHE A 82 6.14 -16.73 11.67
CA PHE A 82 6.61 -17.50 10.53
C PHE A 82 5.67 -18.67 10.29
N TYR A 83 5.45 -19.00 9.03
CA TYR A 83 4.65 -20.16 8.63
C TYR A 83 5.14 -20.72 7.29
N TRP A 84 4.95 -22.00 7.09
CA TRP A 84 5.08 -22.64 5.79
C TRP A 84 3.72 -22.65 5.11
N GLY A 85 3.62 -22.18 3.89
CA GLY A 85 2.34 -22.15 3.21
C GLY A 85 2.30 -21.27 1.98
N TYR A 86 1.15 -20.65 1.82
CA TYR A 86 0.73 -19.87 0.68
C TYR A 86 0.11 -18.56 1.14
N LYS A 87 -0.19 -17.69 0.19
CA LYS A 87 -1.04 -16.52 0.39
C LYS A 87 -2.18 -16.56 -0.60
N ASN A 88 -3.37 -16.33 -0.14
CA ASN A 88 -4.50 -16.02 -1.01
C ASN A 88 -4.63 -14.50 -1.12
N HIS A 89 -4.54 -13.98 -2.34
CA HIS A 89 -4.73 -12.58 -2.68
C HIS A 89 -6.11 -12.44 -3.31
N VAL A 90 -6.94 -11.59 -2.77
CA VAL A 90 -8.31 -11.41 -3.27
C VAL A 90 -8.60 -9.96 -3.58
N LEU A 91 -9.16 -9.72 -4.76
CA LEU A 91 -9.75 -8.46 -5.17
C LEU A 91 -11.23 -8.50 -4.85
N VAL A 92 -11.70 -7.56 -4.06
CA VAL A 92 -13.07 -7.50 -3.53
C VAL A 92 -13.75 -6.24 -4.04
N ASP A 93 -15.00 -6.33 -4.43
CA ASP A 93 -15.88 -5.17 -4.55
C ASP A 93 -16.17 -4.62 -3.14
N CYS A 94 -15.70 -3.41 -2.87
CA CYS A 94 -15.83 -2.79 -1.56
C CYS A 94 -17.22 -2.20 -1.27
N ILE A 95 -18.15 -2.32 -2.20
CA ILE A 95 -19.56 -1.93 -2.02
C ILE A 95 -20.38 -3.14 -1.58
N SER A 96 -20.30 -4.25 -2.33
CA SER A 96 -21.05 -5.48 -2.00
C SER A 96 -20.31 -6.40 -1.01
N GLY A 97 -18.99 -6.27 -0.88
CA GLY A 97 -18.15 -7.18 -0.11
C GLY A 97 -17.95 -8.55 -0.78
N LEU A 98 -18.23 -8.66 -2.09
CA LEU A 98 -18.07 -9.89 -2.87
C LEU A 98 -16.70 -9.96 -3.53
N PRO A 99 -16.10 -11.16 -3.64
CA PRO A 99 -14.84 -11.34 -4.35
C PRO A 99 -15.05 -11.18 -5.87
N ILE A 100 -14.15 -10.47 -6.52
CA ILE A 100 -14.12 -10.30 -7.97
C ILE A 100 -13.13 -11.27 -8.60
N TYR A 101 -11.94 -11.38 -8.01
CA TYR A 101 -10.89 -12.26 -8.49
C TYR A 101 -9.95 -12.66 -7.36
N GLU A 102 -9.41 -13.86 -7.44
CA GLU A 102 -8.43 -14.36 -6.48
C GLU A 102 -7.24 -15.01 -7.16
N MET A 103 -6.10 -14.96 -6.48
CA MET A 103 -4.86 -15.60 -6.92
C MET A 103 -4.13 -16.13 -5.69
N THR A 104 -3.75 -17.39 -5.73
CA THR A 104 -2.92 -18.01 -4.70
C THR A 104 -1.46 -18.03 -5.13
N THR A 105 -0.58 -17.61 -4.26
CA THR A 105 0.89 -17.67 -4.44
C THR A 105 1.53 -18.41 -3.28
N THR A 106 2.79 -18.78 -3.44
CA THR A 106 3.60 -19.24 -2.32
C THR A 106 3.89 -18.09 -1.34
N ALA A 107 4.08 -18.42 -0.06
CA ALA A 107 4.07 -17.43 1.03
C ALA A 107 5.19 -16.39 0.97
N GLU A 108 6.30 -16.64 0.27
CA GLU A 108 7.42 -15.70 0.11
C GLU A 108 7.16 -14.60 -0.91
N VAL A 109 6.17 -14.77 -1.80
CA VAL A 109 5.87 -13.78 -2.86
C VAL A 109 5.38 -12.47 -2.23
N HIS A 110 5.92 -11.35 -2.72
CA HIS A 110 5.56 -10.04 -2.22
C HIS A 110 4.21 -9.57 -2.76
N ASP A 111 3.29 -9.19 -1.89
CA ASP A 111 1.91 -8.85 -2.22
C ASP A 111 1.78 -7.76 -3.30
N ALA A 112 2.63 -6.73 -3.25
CA ALA A 112 2.60 -5.65 -4.24
C ALA A 112 2.98 -6.08 -5.66
N THR A 113 3.71 -7.20 -5.84
CA THR A 113 4.02 -7.77 -7.16
C THR A 113 2.77 -8.42 -7.75
N VAL A 114 2.06 -9.17 -6.92
CA VAL A 114 0.84 -9.89 -7.32
C VAL A 114 -0.29 -8.92 -7.67
N ALA A 115 -0.32 -7.74 -7.07
CA ALA A 115 -1.33 -6.73 -7.34
C ALA A 115 -1.42 -6.35 -8.83
N LEU A 116 -0.28 -6.24 -9.49
CA LEU A 116 -0.22 -5.89 -10.92
C LEU A 116 -0.89 -6.97 -11.78
N ASP A 117 -0.62 -8.23 -11.47
CA ASP A 117 -1.16 -9.38 -12.20
C ASP A 117 -2.67 -9.55 -11.94
N ILE A 118 -3.11 -9.40 -10.70
CA ILE A 118 -4.53 -9.49 -10.32
C ILE A 118 -5.35 -8.41 -11.04
N LEU A 119 -4.88 -7.16 -11.03
CA LEU A 119 -5.57 -6.07 -11.72
C LEU A 119 -5.66 -6.31 -13.23
N ALA A 120 -4.56 -6.79 -13.86
CA ALA A 120 -4.54 -7.10 -15.27
C ALA A 120 -5.47 -8.28 -15.60
N ALA A 121 -5.42 -9.36 -14.82
CA ALA A 121 -6.28 -10.52 -14.99
C ALA A 121 -7.76 -10.15 -14.83
N THR A 122 -8.09 -9.34 -13.81
CA THR A 122 -9.47 -8.87 -13.60
C THR A 122 -9.94 -8.04 -14.79
N HIS A 123 -9.16 -7.05 -15.21
CA HIS A 123 -9.53 -6.17 -16.32
C HIS A 123 -9.78 -6.93 -17.63
N SER A 124 -9.13 -8.07 -17.82
CA SER A 124 -9.26 -8.90 -19.04
C SER A 124 -10.65 -9.53 -19.22
N PHE A 125 -11.43 -9.72 -18.15
CA PHE A 125 -12.79 -10.27 -18.21
C PHE A 125 -13.86 -9.33 -17.64
N GLN A 126 -13.52 -8.56 -16.62
CA GLN A 126 -14.39 -7.55 -15.97
C GLN A 126 -13.68 -6.20 -16.00
N PRO A 127 -14.10 -5.26 -16.85
CA PRO A 127 -13.48 -3.93 -16.90
C PRO A 127 -13.53 -3.21 -15.56
N ILE A 128 -12.37 -2.66 -15.15
CA ILE A 128 -12.22 -1.89 -13.92
C ILE A 128 -11.81 -0.43 -14.23
N THR A 129 -12.44 0.13 -15.26
CA THR A 129 -12.20 1.51 -15.70
C THR A 129 -12.78 2.51 -14.71
N ASP A 130 -12.10 3.65 -14.51
CA ASP A 130 -12.46 4.72 -13.59
C ASP A 130 -12.60 4.27 -12.11
N CYS A 131 -11.96 3.15 -11.74
CA CYS A 131 -12.05 2.57 -10.41
C CYS A 131 -11.28 3.36 -9.35
N ILE A 132 -11.73 3.25 -8.10
CA ILE A 132 -10.97 3.63 -6.92
C ILE A 132 -10.38 2.36 -6.32
N PHE A 133 -9.04 2.23 -6.41
CA PHE A 133 -8.30 1.07 -5.91
C PHE A 133 -7.86 1.30 -4.47
N LEU A 134 -8.28 0.42 -3.58
CA LEU A 134 -8.04 0.44 -2.14
C LEU A 134 -7.08 -0.67 -1.74
N ALA A 135 -6.03 -0.34 -1.02
CA ALA A 135 -5.11 -1.34 -0.47
C ALA A 135 -4.40 -0.84 0.78
N ASP A 136 -3.73 -1.72 1.50
CA ASP A 136 -2.94 -1.35 2.65
C ASP A 136 -1.60 -0.70 2.25
N LYS A 137 -0.86 -0.19 3.25
CA LYS A 137 0.46 0.46 3.02
C LYS A 137 1.53 -0.47 2.43
N GLY A 138 1.33 -1.80 2.43
CA GLY A 138 2.22 -2.76 1.80
C GLY A 138 2.23 -2.61 0.28
N TYR A 139 1.11 -2.18 -0.28
CA TYR A 139 0.91 -1.94 -1.71
C TYR A 139 1.32 -0.53 -2.17
N ASP A 140 1.90 0.30 -1.31
CA ASP A 140 2.35 1.65 -1.68
C ASP A 140 3.61 1.60 -2.57
N VAL A 141 3.45 1.20 -3.82
CA VAL A 141 4.49 1.01 -4.83
C VAL A 141 4.14 1.77 -6.11
N LYS A 142 5.07 2.57 -6.64
CA LYS A 142 4.88 3.44 -7.81
C LYS A 142 4.19 2.73 -9.00
N ASN A 143 4.59 1.51 -9.30
CA ASN A 143 4.06 0.77 -10.45
C ASN A 143 2.55 0.50 -10.34
N ILE A 144 2.02 0.29 -9.13
CA ILE A 144 0.57 0.10 -8.91
C ILE A 144 -0.18 1.38 -9.28
N TYR A 145 0.29 2.53 -8.80
CA TYR A 145 -0.35 3.82 -9.12
C TYR A 145 -0.30 4.13 -10.62
N ASN A 146 0.83 3.85 -11.26
CA ASN A 146 0.96 4.04 -12.70
C ASN A 146 0.00 3.14 -13.46
N GLN A 147 -0.06 1.85 -13.14
CA GLN A 147 -0.96 0.91 -13.79
C GLN A 147 -2.43 1.33 -13.62
N VAL A 148 -2.85 1.62 -12.40
CA VAL A 148 -4.22 2.04 -12.10
C VAL A 148 -4.58 3.32 -12.86
N LYS A 149 -3.65 4.30 -12.93
CA LYS A 149 -3.91 5.55 -13.63
C LYS A 149 -3.85 5.42 -15.15
N GLU A 150 -2.82 4.76 -15.67
CA GLU A 150 -2.54 4.74 -17.11
C GLU A 150 -3.41 3.74 -17.87
N LEU A 151 -3.66 2.56 -17.28
CA LEU A 151 -4.42 1.50 -17.95
C LEU A 151 -5.92 1.53 -17.61
N TYR A 152 -6.29 1.96 -16.40
CA TYR A 152 -7.67 1.89 -15.95
C TYR A 152 -8.30 3.28 -15.71
N ASN A 153 -7.56 4.37 -15.93
CA ASN A 153 -7.96 5.74 -15.60
C ASN A 153 -8.44 5.92 -14.15
N GLY A 154 -8.05 4.99 -13.26
CA GLY A 154 -8.47 4.94 -11.87
C GLY A 154 -7.67 5.83 -10.93
N GLU A 155 -8.00 5.74 -9.65
CA GLU A 155 -7.33 6.43 -8.55
C GLU A 155 -6.95 5.42 -7.46
N CYS A 156 -5.80 5.64 -6.80
CA CYS A 156 -5.35 4.80 -5.68
C CYS A 156 -5.59 5.50 -4.34
N ILE A 157 -6.22 4.82 -3.42
CA ILE A 157 -6.39 5.22 -2.01
C ILE A 157 -5.58 4.26 -1.13
N ILE A 158 -4.28 4.51 -1.02
CA ILE A 158 -3.32 3.68 -0.29
C ILE A 158 -2.55 4.55 0.71
N PRO A 159 -2.44 4.15 2.00
CA PRO A 159 -1.65 4.87 2.99
C PRO A 159 -0.17 4.89 2.61
N LEU A 160 0.50 6.01 2.87
CA LEU A 160 1.91 6.16 2.58
C LEU A 160 2.76 5.20 3.43
N ASN A 161 3.56 4.39 2.79
CA ASN A 161 4.58 3.59 3.43
C ASN A 161 5.84 4.42 3.67
N LYS A 162 6.05 4.85 4.91
CA LYS A 162 7.27 5.57 5.32
C LYS A 162 8.43 4.58 5.41
N ARG A 163 8.88 4.06 4.26
CA ARG A 163 10.08 3.21 4.21
C ARG A 163 11.23 3.95 4.86
N ASN A 164 12.24 3.23 5.38
CA ASN A 164 13.46 3.79 6.00
C ASN A 164 14.28 4.62 4.99
N THR A 165 13.72 5.73 4.57
CA THR A 165 14.40 6.70 3.71
C THR A 165 15.14 7.67 4.63
N LYS A 166 16.43 7.90 4.38
CA LYS A 166 17.22 8.99 4.99
C LYS A 166 16.73 10.38 4.54
N ASN A 167 15.49 10.48 4.10
CA ASN A 167 14.89 11.71 3.59
C ASN A 167 14.53 12.65 4.75
N PRO A 168 14.50 13.96 4.50
CA PRO A 168 14.09 14.92 5.50
C PRO A 168 12.73 14.53 6.06
N LYS A 169 12.52 14.76 7.35
CA LYS A 169 11.20 14.55 7.98
C LYS A 169 10.17 15.35 7.18
N LEU A 170 9.23 14.64 6.59
CA LEU A 170 8.10 15.22 5.86
C LEU A 170 6.85 15.10 6.71
N LEU A 171 6.02 16.13 6.66
CA LEU A 171 4.63 16.04 7.13
C LEU A 171 3.82 15.12 6.20
N PRO A 172 2.65 14.63 6.63
CA PRO A 172 1.77 13.81 5.80
C PRO A 172 1.48 14.42 4.42
N GLN A 173 1.31 15.75 4.36
CA GLN A 173 1.08 16.51 3.12
C GLN A 173 2.36 16.74 2.28
N GLY A 174 3.48 16.13 2.64
CA GLY A 174 4.73 16.17 1.89
C GLY A 174 5.61 17.41 2.11
N ASN A 175 5.22 18.33 3.00
CA ASN A 175 6.04 19.49 3.33
C ASN A 175 7.20 19.07 4.26
N PRO A 176 8.46 19.50 3.99
CA PRO A 176 9.56 19.22 4.90
C PRO A 176 9.44 20.04 6.19
N ILE A 177 10.02 19.50 7.25
CA ILE A 177 10.13 20.16 8.55
C ILE A 177 11.55 20.73 8.65
N CYS A 178 11.69 21.97 9.11
CA CYS A 178 12.99 22.59 9.36
C CYS A 178 13.61 22.04 10.67
N GLU A 179 14.82 22.47 10.99
CA GLU A 179 15.55 22.04 12.20
C GLU A 179 14.84 22.43 13.51
N ALA A 180 14.08 23.52 13.47
CA ALA A 180 13.25 23.95 14.60
C ALA A 180 11.88 23.28 14.70
N GLY A 181 11.60 22.25 13.88
CA GLY A 181 10.33 21.53 13.89
C GLY A 181 9.17 22.25 13.17
N LEU A 182 9.43 23.37 12.47
CA LEU A 182 8.39 24.13 11.79
C LEU A 182 8.16 23.59 10.37
N ALA A 183 6.88 23.50 9.97
CA ALA A 183 6.49 23.14 8.62
C ALA A 183 6.95 24.20 7.61
N MET A 184 7.71 23.80 6.59
CA MET A 184 8.17 24.71 5.55
C MET A 184 7.08 24.97 4.50
N TRP A 185 7.03 26.15 3.94
CA TRP A 185 6.05 26.55 2.92
C TRP A 185 6.57 26.32 1.52
N LYS A 186 5.69 25.96 0.60
CA LYS A 186 6.01 25.88 -0.83
C LYS A 186 6.33 27.27 -1.38
N ASP A 187 7.47 27.39 -2.09
CA ASP A 187 7.99 28.64 -2.64
C ASP A 187 8.39 28.45 -4.12
N GLY A 188 7.45 27.96 -4.91
CA GLY A 188 7.60 27.77 -6.36
C GLY A 188 8.21 26.44 -6.78
N LYS A 189 8.00 26.09 -8.03
CA LYS A 189 8.59 24.94 -8.73
C LYS A 189 9.57 25.43 -9.79
N PHE A 190 10.61 24.66 -10.08
CA PHE A 190 11.54 24.94 -11.16
C PHE A 190 12.12 23.65 -11.72
N SER A 191 12.54 23.68 -12.97
CA SER A 191 13.26 22.59 -13.62
C SER A 191 14.77 22.78 -13.47
N ASP A 192 15.46 21.71 -13.09
CA ASP A 192 16.91 21.68 -12.95
C ASP A 192 17.43 20.34 -13.47
N CYS A 193 18.25 20.36 -14.50
CA CYS A 193 18.84 19.17 -15.15
C CYS A 193 17.80 18.08 -15.46
N GLY A 194 16.67 18.44 -16.07
CA GLY A 194 15.59 17.49 -16.41
C GLY A 194 14.77 16.99 -15.21
N ARG A 195 14.95 17.58 -14.01
CA ARG A 195 14.20 17.23 -12.82
C ARG A 195 13.34 18.41 -12.38
N THR A 196 12.06 18.16 -12.11
CA THR A 196 11.20 19.15 -11.47
C THR A 196 11.48 19.17 -9.98
N ARG A 197 11.78 20.33 -9.43
CA ARG A 197 12.07 20.53 -8.01
C ARG A 197 11.07 21.50 -7.40
N GLN A 198 10.55 21.15 -6.22
CA GLN A 198 9.76 22.05 -5.39
C GLN A 198 10.69 22.74 -4.39
N LYS A 199 10.68 24.05 -4.41
CA LYS A 199 11.33 24.87 -3.40
C LYS A 199 10.41 25.02 -2.19
N PHE A 200 10.99 24.89 -1.01
CA PHE A 200 10.33 25.17 0.26
C PHE A 200 11.13 26.24 1.01
N CYS A 201 10.44 27.14 1.67
CA CYS A 201 11.05 28.21 2.46
C CYS A 201 10.62 28.14 3.93
N CYS A 202 11.40 28.80 4.77
CA CYS A 202 11.08 29.00 6.19
C CYS A 202 9.75 29.74 6.33
N PRO A 203 8.82 29.28 7.18
CA PRO A 203 7.54 29.97 7.42
C PRO A 203 7.72 31.35 8.05
N LEU A 204 8.86 31.57 8.72
CA LEU A 204 9.19 32.87 9.35
C LEU A 204 9.90 33.84 8.40
N LYS A 205 10.09 33.48 7.11
CA LYS A 205 10.79 34.30 6.11
C LYS A 205 10.22 35.73 5.96
N SER A 206 8.92 35.87 6.13
CA SER A 206 8.19 37.15 6.02
C SER A 206 7.97 37.85 7.36
N SER A 207 8.28 37.21 8.47
CA SER A 207 8.05 37.76 9.81
C SER A 207 9.20 38.68 10.16
N LYS A 208 8.91 39.98 10.35
CA LYS A 208 9.92 40.97 10.68
C LYS A 208 10.39 40.93 12.14
N ASP A 209 9.54 40.39 13.01
CA ASP A 209 9.69 40.51 14.47
C ASP A 209 9.90 39.20 15.21
N THR A 210 10.08 38.11 14.49
CA THR A 210 10.20 36.78 15.11
C THR A 210 11.63 36.25 14.99
N LEU A 211 12.23 35.91 16.12
CA LEU A 211 13.50 35.20 16.18
C LEU A 211 13.34 33.79 15.63
N CYS A 212 14.23 33.37 14.73
CA CYS A 212 14.23 31.99 14.25
C CYS A 212 14.76 31.06 15.33
N PRO A 213 13.96 30.07 15.80
CA PRO A 213 14.39 29.15 16.87
C PRO A 213 15.53 28.22 16.43
N CYS A 214 15.82 28.06 15.14
CA CYS A 214 16.91 27.22 14.65
C CYS A 214 18.25 27.95 14.47
N HIS A 215 18.31 29.26 14.72
CA HIS A 215 19.51 30.09 14.53
C HIS A 215 20.20 29.90 13.16
N HIS A 216 19.41 29.67 12.11
CA HIS A 216 19.94 29.40 10.78
C HIS A 216 20.71 30.59 10.21
N LYS A 217 21.95 30.38 9.72
CA LYS A 217 22.85 31.42 9.22
C LYS A 217 22.19 32.38 8.21
N ASN A 218 21.37 31.82 7.31
CA ASN A 218 20.70 32.61 6.27
C ASN A 218 19.51 33.42 6.78
N PHE A 219 19.04 33.19 8.00
CA PHE A 219 17.93 33.94 8.58
C PHE A 219 18.33 35.39 8.85
N TYR A 220 19.56 35.60 9.30
CA TYR A 220 20.10 36.93 9.67
C TYR A 220 21.00 37.51 8.62
N ASN A 221 21.23 36.85 7.47
CA ASN A 221 22.21 37.29 6.46
C ASN A 221 21.58 38.29 5.49
N GLY A 222 21.83 39.56 5.71
CA GLY A 222 21.52 40.66 4.79
C GLY A 222 20.20 41.40 5.06
N LYS A 223 19.82 42.26 4.12
CA LYS A 223 18.67 43.18 4.19
C LYS A 223 17.28 42.49 4.19
N LYS A 224 17.23 41.19 3.90
CA LYS A 224 16.01 40.38 3.85
C LYS A 224 16.21 39.06 4.60
N HIS A 225 15.34 38.78 5.53
CA HIS A 225 15.28 37.45 6.18
C HIS A 225 14.98 36.39 5.14
N ARG A 226 15.95 35.57 4.80
CA ARG A 226 15.77 34.48 3.81
C ARG A 226 15.40 33.17 4.48
N GLY A 227 15.79 32.97 5.73
CA GLY A 227 15.55 31.71 6.45
C GLY A 227 16.19 30.50 5.76
N CYS A 228 15.85 29.33 6.25
CA CYS A 228 16.27 28.10 5.59
C CYS A 228 15.44 27.81 4.33
N THR A 229 16.09 27.23 3.34
CA THR A 229 15.47 26.82 2.08
C THR A 229 15.78 25.35 1.84
N ARG A 230 14.82 24.58 1.41
CA ARG A 230 15.00 23.19 0.97
C ARG A 230 14.43 23.01 -0.43
N TYR A 231 15.11 22.16 -1.20
CA TYR A 231 14.69 21.77 -2.53
C TYR A 231 14.44 20.27 -2.51
N LEU A 232 13.20 19.89 -2.76
CA LEU A 232 12.86 18.47 -2.95
C LEU A 232 12.63 18.26 -4.44
N THR A 233 13.26 17.24 -4.99
CA THR A 233 12.86 16.75 -6.30
C THR A 233 11.43 16.28 -6.17
N ILE A 234 10.54 16.80 -7.02
CA ILE A 234 9.21 16.23 -7.16
C ILE A 234 9.47 14.98 -8.00
N PRO A 235 9.46 13.79 -7.41
CA PRO A 235 9.47 12.62 -8.25
C PRO A 235 8.18 12.71 -9.08
N ASP A 236 8.26 12.29 -10.30
CA ASP A 236 7.11 11.95 -11.12
C ASP A 236 6.50 10.67 -10.53
N ASP A 237 5.84 10.82 -9.41
CA ASP A 237 5.38 9.75 -8.54
C ASP A 237 4.02 10.12 -7.97
N LEU A 238 2.99 9.56 -8.58
CA LEU A 238 1.59 9.78 -8.22
C LEU A 238 1.30 9.51 -6.74
N ARG A 239 2.07 8.59 -6.10
CA ARG A 239 1.94 8.30 -4.66
C ARG A 239 2.07 9.55 -3.79
N LEU A 240 2.97 10.45 -4.17
CA LEU A 240 3.33 11.61 -3.36
C LEU A 240 2.41 12.81 -3.57
N SER A 241 1.54 12.77 -4.59
CA SER A 241 0.57 13.83 -4.89
C SER A 241 -0.72 13.70 -4.07
N ILE A 242 -0.97 12.55 -3.45
CA ILE A 242 -2.22 12.25 -2.74
C ILE A 242 -2.23 12.92 -1.37
N ASP A 243 -3.28 13.70 -1.09
CA ASP A 243 -3.55 14.25 0.24
C ASP A 243 -4.28 13.23 1.12
N ARG A 244 -3.49 12.52 1.92
CA ARG A 244 -3.98 11.47 2.82
C ARG A 244 -4.66 11.98 4.08
N ASP A 245 -4.58 13.27 4.34
CA ASP A 245 -5.29 13.91 5.46
C ASP A 245 -6.67 14.40 5.08
N SER A 246 -6.99 14.45 3.78
CA SER A 246 -8.28 14.87 3.27
C SER A 246 -9.44 14.00 3.78
N LYS A 247 -10.63 14.58 3.89
CA LYS A 247 -11.87 13.85 4.18
C LYS A 247 -12.14 12.79 3.11
N TYR A 248 -11.88 13.13 1.85
CA TYR A 248 -12.04 12.24 0.71
C TYR A 248 -11.23 10.95 0.89
N PHE A 249 -9.92 11.09 1.17
CA PHE A 249 -9.07 9.91 1.39
C PHE A 249 -9.58 9.05 2.55
N LYS A 250 -9.88 9.66 3.70
CA LYS A 250 -10.31 8.93 4.91
C LYS A 250 -11.64 8.22 4.73
N SER A 251 -12.60 8.86 4.07
CA SER A 251 -13.90 8.28 3.78
C SER A 251 -13.79 7.07 2.85
N ASN A 252 -13.06 7.21 1.73
CA ASN A 252 -12.90 6.11 0.79
C ASN A 252 -12.05 4.97 1.38
N TYR A 253 -10.99 5.29 2.12
CA TYR A 253 -10.14 4.27 2.73
C TYR A 253 -10.90 3.37 3.72
N SER A 254 -11.95 3.89 4.36
CA SER A 254 -12.77 3.10 5.29
C SER A 254 -13.48 1.91 4.60
N LEU A 255 -13.76 2.01 3.30
CA LEU A 255 -14.38 0.94 2.52
C LEU A 255 -13.48 -0.31 2.41
N ARG A 256 -12.15 -0.17 2.58
CA ARG A 256 -11.22 -1.31 2.62
C ARG A 256 -11.56 -2.34 3.70
N THR A 257 -12.34 -1.97 4.69
CA THR A 257 -12.83 -2.90 5.73
C THR A 257 -13.55 -4.11 5.16
N GLU A 258 -14.12 -4.00 3.94
CA GLU A 258 -14.77 -5.14 3.28
C GLU A 258 -13.77 -6.24 2.90
N CYS A 259 -12.52 -5.89 2.54
CA CYS A 259 -11.46 -6.88 2.33
C CYS A 259 -11.15 -7.65 3.63
N GLU A 260 -11.10 -6.93 4.76
CA GLU A 260 -10.84 -7.55 6.07
C GLU A 260 -12.01 -8.46 6.49
N ARG A 261 -13.26 -8.03 6.22
CA ARG A 261 -14.46 -8.84 6.46
C ARG A 261 -14.48 -10.09 5.57
N TYR A 262 -14.10 -9.97 4.30
CA TYR A 262 -13.97 -11.11 3.42
C TYR A 262 -12.93 -12.11 3.95
N ASN A 263 -11.73 -11.65 4.26
CA ASN A 263 -10.67 -12.49 4.81
C ASN A 263 -11.06 -13.16 6.13
N SER A 264 -11.82 -12.48 6.98
CA SER A 264 -12.34 -13.05 8.21
C SER A 264 -13.35 -14.17 7.94
N ARG A 265 -14.28 -13.97 7.01
CA ARG A 265 -15.23 -15.01 6.58
C ARG A 265 -14.49 -16.22 5.99
N PHE A 266 -13.54 -15.97 5.09
CA PHE A 266 -12.73 -17.03 4.47
C PHE A 266 -12.01 -17.91 5.50
N LYS A 267 -11.43 -17.31 6.54
CA LYS A 267 -10.74 -18.07 7.62
C LYS A 267 -11.68 -18.86 8.54
N ASN A 268 -12.93 -18.44 8.65
CA ASN A 268 -13.89 -19.07 9.55
C ASN A 268 -14.75 -20.17 8.88
N THR A 269 -14.68 -20.27 7.56
CA THR A 269 -15.44 -21.25 6.76
C THR A 269 -14.58 -22.41 6.26
N GLY A 270 -13.26 -22.37 6.46
CA GLY A 270 -12.26 -23.40 6.09
C GLY A 270 -11.67 -24.07 7.36
#